data_7b487fc76533cdd461158e68924c559b
#
_entry.id   7b487fc76533cdd461158e68924c559b
#
_cell.length_a   1.000
_cell.length_b   1.000
_cell.length_c   1.000
_cell.angle_alpha   90.00
_cell.angle_beta   90.00
_cell.angle_gamma   90.00
#
_symmetry.space_group_name_H-M   'P 1'
#
loop_
_entity.id
_entity.type
_entity.pdbx_description
1 polymer ?
#
loop_
_entity_poly.entity_id
_entity_poly.type
_entity_poly.pdbx_seq_one_letter_code
_entity_poly.pdbx_strand_id
1 'polypeptide(L)'
;VAMIMRFVSGAIGTFILSDQATSPWAWELGTGETVLFPKTGQNSVRFMGTNAALDFPNLALWHHGDEVPNWNHVISPDPIELELEDAYALQIAHFASVIAGREPPIITAADGTMTLRTTLAVFEAASMGHRVML
;
A
#
# COMPACT_ATOMS: atom_id res chain seq x y z
N VAL A 1 -5.20 15.60 -5.42
CA VAL A 1 -4.13 15.94 -4.47
C VAL A 1 -2.86 15.19 -4.85
N ALA A 2 -1.72 15.88 -4.83
CA ALA A 2 -0.39 15.27 -4.90
C ALA A 2 0.36 15.59 -3.60
N MET A 3 1.02 14.60 -3.00
CA MET A 3 1.73 14.78 -1.74
C MET A 3 3.00 13.96 -1.66
N ILE A 4 3.91 14.41 -0.80
CA ILE A 4 5.12 13.67 -0.43
C ILE A 4 5.08 13.42 1.07
N MET A 5 5.27 12.17 1.46
CA MET A 5 5.43 11.77 2.85
C MET A 5 6.89 11.36 3.11
N ARG A 6 7.43 11.82 4.22
CA ARG A 6 8.75 11.39 4.69
C ARG A 6 8.58 10.71 6.04
N PHE A 7 8.99 9.47 6.13
CA PHE A 7 8.89 8.65 7.32
C PHE A 7 10.13 8.83 8.21
N VAL A 8 9.97 8.57 9.50
CA VAL A 8 11.09 8.61 10.48
C VAL A 8 12.21 7.64 10.09
N SER A 9 11.88 6.52 9.46
CA SER A 9 12.84 5.55 8.93
C SER A 9 13.72 6.07 7.80
N GLY A 10 13.39 7.26 7.24
CA GLY A 10 14.04 7.83 6.06
C GLY A 10 13.35 7.45 4.73
N ALA A 11 12.39 6.55 4.74
CA ALA A 11 11.61 6.24 3.55
C ALA A 11 10.83 7.48 3.05
N ILE A 12 10.61 7.55 1.74
CA ILE A 12 9.85 8.62 1.10
C ILE A 12 8.75 7.98 0.27
N GLY A 13 7.51 8.43 0.48
CA GLY A 13 6.36 8.07 -0.34
C GLY A 13 5.88 9.27 -1.16
N THR A 14 5.54 9.03 -2.41
CA THR A 14 4.86 10.00 -3.27
C THR A 14 3.48 9.46 -3.62
N PHE A 15 2.46 10.29 -3.48
CA PHE A 15 1.08 9.88 -3.68
C PHE A 15 0.35 10.85 -4.58
N ILE A 16 -0.45 10.32 -5.48
CA ILE A 16 -1.41 11.08 -6.29
C ILE A 16 -2.78 10.49 -6.02
N LEU A 17 -3.71 11.32 -5.57
CA LEU A 17 -5.07 10.93 -5.25
C LEU A 17 -6.04 11.83 -6.01
N SER A 18 -7.01 11.23 -6.68
CA SER A 18 -8.09 11.95 -7.38
C SER A 18 -9.34 11.07 -7.38
N ASP A 19 -10.47 11.69 -7.13
CA ASP A 19 -11.81 11.10 -7.22
C ASP A 19 -12.50 11.39 -8.57
N GLN A 20 -11.87 12.22 -9.43
CA GLN A 20 -12.42 12.66 -10.70
C GLN A 20 -11.59 12.25 -11.93
N ALA A 21 -10.39 11.73 -11.71
CA ALA A 21 -9.55 11.29 -12.81
C ALA A 21 -9.98 9.93 -13.32
N THR A 22 -10.16 9.81 -14.63
CA THR A 22 -10.32 8.50 -15.26
C THR A 22 -8.99 7.76 -15.21
N SER A 23 -8.92 6.70 -14.42
CA SER A 23 -7.68 5.97 -14.19
C SER A 23 -7.96 4.50 -13.88
N PRO A 24 -7.16 3.56 -14.42
CA PRO A 24 -7.23 2.15 -14.07
C PRO A 24 -6.44 1.84 -12.78
N TRP A 25 -5.75 2.82 -12.19
CA TRP A 25 -4.82 2.64 -11.06
C TRP A 25 -5.48 2.90 -9.71
N ALA A 26 -6.65 2.32 -9.50
CA ALA A 26 -7.32 2.33 -8.20
C ALA A 26 -7.09 1.00 -7.49
N TRP A 27 -7.14 1.01 -6.16
CA TRP A 27 -6.97 -0.18 -5.34
C TRP A 27 -7.96 -1.28 -5.73
N GLU A 28 -9.24 -0.97 -5.73
CA GLU A 28 -10.33 -1.90 -6.01
C GLU A 28 -10.23 -2.49 -7.43
N LEU A 29 -9.83 -1.66 -8.39
CA LEU A 29 -9.65 -2.09 -9.78
C LEU A 29 -8.38 -2.93 -9.96
N GLY A 30 -7.37 -2.69 -9.17
CA GLY A 30 -6.11 -3.42 -9.22
C GLY A 30 -6.21 -4.79 -8.56
N THR A 31 -6.70 -4.84 -7.32
CA THR A 31 -6.77 -6.06 -6.50
C THR A 31 -7.84 -7.05 -6.97
N GLY A 32 -9.01 -6.57 -7.35
CA GLY A 32 -10.15 -7.41 -7.65
C GLY A 32 -10.74 -8.10 -6.42
N GLU A 33 -10.55 -7.52 -5.22
CA GLU A 33 -11.07 -8.05 -3.95
C GLU A 33 -12.60 -8.06 -3.90
N THR A 34 -13.23 -7.20 -4.66
CA THR A 34 -14.69 -7.14 -4.72
C THR A 34 -15.21 -7.35 -6.15
N VAL A 35 -16.27 -8.12 -6.27
CA VAL A 35 -16.95 -8.36 -7.56
C VAL A 35 -17.70 -7.13 -8.08
N LEU A 36 -17.84 -6.08 -7.27
CA LEU A 36 -18.52 -4.84 -7.67
C LEU A 36 -17.70 -4.03 -8.68
N PHE A 37 -16.38 -4.21 -8.72
CA PHE A 37 -15.49 -3.48 -9.62
C PHE A 37 -14.79 -4.43 -10.59
N PRO A 38 -14.69 -4.05 -11.88
CA PRO A 38 -13.95 -4.85 -12.85
C PRO A 38 -12.45 -4.83 -12.52
N LYS A 39 -11.82 -5.99 -12.47
CA LYS A 39 -10.37 -6.09 -12.28
C LYS A 39 -9.64 -5.65 -13.54
N THR A 40 -8.77 -4.66 -13.43
CA THR A 40 -7.92 -4.18 -14.54
C THR A 40 -6.55 -4.84 -14.56
N GLY A 41 -6.11 -5.43 -13.44
CA GLY A 41 -4.78 -6.01 -13.29
C GLY A 41 -3.64 -4.99 -13.33
N GLN A 42 -3.94 -3.70 -13.18
CA GLN A 42 -2.92 -2.65 -13.15
C GLN A 42 -2.36 -2.47 -11.75
N ASN A 43 -1.05 -2.21 -11.67
CA ASN A 43 -0.41 -1.87 -10.42
C ASN A 43 -0.70 -0.41 -10.06
N SER A 44 -1.14 -0.17 -8.83
CA SER A 44 -1.43 1.16 -8.29
C SER A 44 -0.34 1.67 -7.34
N VAL A 45 0.47 0.77 -6.80
CA VAL A 45 1.55 1.10 -5.86
C VAL A 45 2.84 0.38 -6.27
N ARG A 46 3.98 1.05 -6.08
CA ARG A 46 5.31 0.47 -6.20
C ARG A 46 6.11 0.75 -4.96
N PHE A 47 6.68 -0.30 -4.40
CA PHE A 47 7.64 -0.20 -3.31
C PHE A 47 9.04 -0.39 -3.88
N MET A 48 9.93 0.56 -3.63
CA MET A 48 11.30 0.50 -4.13
C MET A 48 12.26 0.54 -2.94
N GLY A 49 13.02 -0.52 -2.80
CA GLY A 49 14.06 -0.66 -1.79
C GLY A 49 15.45 -0.74 -2.42
N THR A 50 16.46 -0.89 -1.58
CA THR A 50 17.86 -1.02 -2.02
C THR A 50 18.17 -2.38 -2.62
N ASN A 51 17.44 -3.42 -2.25
CA ASN A 51 17.71 -4.80 -2.66
C ASN A 51 16.67 -5.34 -3.63
N ALA A 52 15.44 -4.81 -3.58
CA ALA A 52 14.35 -5.27 -4.41
C ALA A 52 13.28 -4.17 -4.57
N ALA A 53 12.42 -4.34 -5.56
CA ALA A 53 11.20 -3.56 -5.72
C ALA A 53 10.00 -4.51 -5.82
N LEU A 54 8.84 -4.03 -5.40
CA LEU A 54 7.59 -4.79 -5.44
C LEU A 54 6.52 -3.95 -6.15
N ASP A 55 5.94 -4.52 -7.17
CA ASP A 55 4.74 -3.99 -7.81
C ASP A 55 3.49 -4.53 -7.10
N PHE A 56 2.55 -3.65 -6.78
CA PHE A 56 1.32 -4.00 -6.08
C PHE A 56 0.08 -3.51 -6.86
N PRO A 57 -0.99 -4.30 -7.00
CA PRO A 57 -1.30 -5.56 -6.31
C PRO A 57 -0.87 -6.85 -7.02
N ASN A 58 -0.22 -6.79 -8.18
CA ASN A 58 0.17 -8.02 -8.90
C ASN A 58 1.29 -8.81 -8.20
N LEU A 59 1.91 -8.26 -7.16
CA LEU A 59 2.95 -8.89 -6.33
C LEU A 59 4.12 -9.42 -7.16
N ALA A 60 4.58 -8.61 -8.12
CA ALA A 60 5.77 -8.90 -8.89
C ALA A 60 7.01 -8.36 -8.14
N LEU A 61 7.87 -9.25 -7.68
CA LEU A 61 9.10 -8.91 -6.97
C LEU A 61 10.26 -8.80 -7.96
N TRP A 62 10.87 -7.64 -8.06
CA TRP A 62 12.01 -7.34 -8.93
C TRP A 62 13.30 -7.31 -8.14
N HIS A 63 14.27 -8.16 -8.47
CA HIS A 63 15.57 -8.20 -7.83
C HIS A 63 16.65 -8.77 -8.77
N HIS A 64 17.91 -8.65 -8.36
CA HIS A 64 19.04 -9.21 -9.12
C HIS A 64 19.39 -10.66 -8.76
N GLY A 65 18.60 -11.30 -7.87
CA GLY A 65 18.94 -12.62 -7.34
C GLY A 65 20.25 -12.57 -6.55
N ASP A 66 21.13 -13.53 -6.81
CA ASP A 66 22.46 -13.61 -6.20
C ASP A 66 23.52 -12.79 -6.96
N GLU A 67 23.14 -12.13 -8.06
CA GLU A 67 24.06 -11.33 -8.86
C GLU A 67 24.32 -9.97 -8.22
N VAL A 68 25.54 -9.45 -8.46
CA VAL A 68 25.85 -8.07 -8.05
C VAL A 68 25.01 -7.10 -8.87
N PRO A 69 24.23 -6.21 -8.23
CA PRO A 69 23.41 -5.24 -8.93
C PRO A 69 24.21 -4.42 -9.97
N ASN A 70 23.76 -4.43 -11.20
CA ASN A 70 24.39 -3.72 -12.30
C ASN A 70 23.34 -3.20 -13.28
N TRP A 71 23.49 -1.95 -13.73
CA TRP A 71 22.59 -1.32 -14.70
C TRP A 71 22.52 -2.00 -16.07
N ASN A 72 23.50 -2.81 -16.39
CA ASN A 72 23.57 -3.54 -17.67
C ASN A 72 22.94 -4.94 -17.59
N HIS A 73 22.50 -5.37 -16.40
CA HIS A 73 21.83 -6.64 -16.20
C HIS A 73 20.32 -6.47 -16.28
N VAL A 74 19.68 -7.36 -17.03
CA VAL A 74 18.20 -7.41 -17.07
C VAL A 74 17.72 -7.98 -15.75
N ILE A 75 16.80 -7.27 -15.10
CA ILE A 75 16.05 -7.80 -13.97
C ILE A 75 14.69 -8.29 -14.46
N SER A 76 14.26 -9.43 -13.97
CA SER A 76 12.95 -10.01 -14.26
C SER A 76 12.12 -10.09 -12.97
N PRO A 77 10.80 -9.94 -13.05
CA PRO A 77 9.98 -10.08 -11.87
C PRO A 77 9.75 -11.55 -11.53
N ASP A 78 9.84 -11.88 -10.26
CA ASP A 78 9.34 -13.12 -9.72
C ASP A 78 7.93 -12.91 -9.19
N PRO A 79 6.93 -13.64 -9.69
CA PRO A 79 5.57 -13.52 -9.20
C PRO A 79 5.46 -14.13 -7.80
N ILE A 80 4.77 -13.42 -6.91
CA ILE A 80 4.37 -13.98 -5.62
C ILE A 80 2.92 -14.43 -5.75
N GLU A 81 2.70 -15.74 -5.71
CA GLU A 81 1.36 -16.30 -5.79
C GLU A 81 0.66 -16.21 -4.44
N LEU A 82 -0.56 -15.68 -4.44
CA LEU A 82 -1.44 -15.65 -3.28
C LEU A 82 -2.83 -16.15 -3.66
N GLU A 83 -3.41 -16.94 -2.79
CA GLU A 83 -4.85 -17.21 -2.83
C GLU A 83 -5.59 -16.02 -2.19
N LEU A 84 -6.54 -15.45 -2.94
CA LEU A 84 -7.37 -14.36 -2.43
C LEU A 84 -8.48 -14.94 -1.56
N GLU A 85 -8.59 -14.44 -0.36
CA GLU A 85 -9.68 -14.76 0.58
C GLU A 85 -10.58 -13.52 0.75
N ASP A 86 -11.79 -13.73 1.26
CA ASP A 86 -12.71 -12.64 1.57
C ASP A 86 -12.17 -11.82 2.75
N ALA A 87 -11.69 -10.61 2.45
CA ALA A 87 -11.07 -9.71 3.44
C ALA A 87 -12.05 -9.33 4.58
N TYR A 88 -13.34 -9.20 4.28
CA TYR A 88 -14.35 -8.92 5.31
C TYR A 88 -14.61 -10.11 6.22
N ALA A 89 -14.66 -11.32 5.67
CA ALA A 89 -14.78 -12.55 6.46
C ALA A 89 -13.58 -12.72 7.39
N LEU A 90 -12.36 -12.52 6.88
CA LEU A 90 -11.12 -12.55 7.68
C LEU A 90 -11.13 -11.48 8.79
N GLN A 91 -11.53 -10.26 8.48
CA GLN A 91 -11.61 -9.17 9.46
C GLN A 91 -12.58 -9.50 10.60
N ILE A 92 -13.77 -10.03 10.29
CA ILE A 92 -14.77 -10.40 11.29
C ILE A 92 -14.28 -11.57 12.14
N ALA A 93 -13.67 -12.59 11.52
CA ALA A 93 -13.10 -13.72 12.24
C ALA A 93 -11.98 -13.30 13.19
N HIS A 94 -11.06 -12.44 12.73
CA HIS A 94 -10.00 -11.86 13.56
C HIS A 94 -10.59 -11.04 14.72
N PHE A 95 -11.57 -10.18 14.47
CA PHE A 95 -12.21 -9.38 15.53
C PHE A 95 -12.86 -10.27 16.60
N ALA A 96 -13.53 -11.34 16.20
CA ALA A 96 -14.10 -12.31 17.14
C ALA A 96 -13.00 -13.01 17.99
N SER A 97 -11.85 -13.32 17.39
CA SER A 97 -10.70 -13.88 18.07
C SER A 97 -10.09 -12.92 19.10
N VAL A 98 -9.98 -11.63 18.75
CA VAL A 98 -9.51 -10.57 19.66
C VAL A 98 -10.45 -10.42 20.85
N ILE A 99 -11.77 -10.37 20.64
CA ILE A 99 -12.76 -10.31 21.72
C ILE A 99 -12.64 -11.52 22.66
N ALA A 100 -12.40 -12.70 22.11
CA ALA A 100 -12.22 -13.93 22.88
C ALA A 100 -10.85 -14.04 23.56
N GLY A 101 -9.97 -13.05 23.39
CA GLY A 101 -8.63 -13.04 23.99
C GLY A 101 -7.66 -14.08 23.41
N ARG A 102 -7.95 -14.61 22.21
CA ARG A 102 -7.10 -15.63 21.56
C ARG A 102 -5.91 -15.02 20.84
N GLU A 103 -6.03 -13.78 20.39
CA GLU A 103 -4.96 -13.06 19.67
C GLU A 103 -5.06 -11.54 19.90
N PRO A 104 -3.94 -10.80 19.79
CA PRO A 104 -3.98 -9.34 19.85
C PRO A 104 -4.55 -8.75 18.55
N PRO A 105 -5.06 -7.50 18.58
CA PRO A 105 -5.48 -6.82 17.37
C PRO A 105 -4.28 -6.55 16.45
N ILE A 106 -4.40 -6.84 15.16
CA ILE A 106 -3.38 -6.51 14.14
C ILE A 106 -3.27 -4.99 13.98
N ILE A 107 -4.40 -4.30 14.01
CA ILE A 107 -4.48 -2.84 13.98
C ILE A 107 -5.09 -2.37 15.29
N THR A 108 -4.36 -1.57 16.04
CA THR A 108 -4.83 -1.00 17.31
C THR A 108 -5.58 0.32 17.09
N ALA A 109 -6.27 0.80 18.13
CA ALA A 109 -6.88 2.13 18.11
C ALA A 109 -5.82 3.25 17.94
N ALA A 110 -4.59 3.03 18.46
CA ALA A 110 -3.48 3.98 18.28
C ALA A 110 -3.06 4.05 16.79
N ASP A 111 -2.96 2.90 16.11
CA ASP A 111 -2.63 2.85 14.67
C ASP A 111 -3.72 3.54 13.84
N GLY A 112 -5.00 3.27 14.14
CA GLY A 112 -6.12 3.94 13.50
C GLY A 112 -6.11 5.47 13.72
N THR A 113 -5.78 5.90 14.93
CA THR A 113 -5.64 7.32 15.26
C THR A 113 -4.49 7.97 14.48
N MET A 114 -3.34 7.29 14.34
CA MET A 114 -2.21 7.80 13.56
C MET A 114 -2.57 7.90 12.08
N THR A 115 -3.27 6.92 11.53
CA THR A 115 -3.77 6.94 10.15
C THR A 115 -4.69 8.15 9.92
N LEU A 116 -5.64 8.39 10.82
CA LEU A 116 -6.53 9.56 10.73
C LEU A 116 -5.76 10.88 10.81
N ARG A 117 -4.83 11.01 11.76
CA ARG A 117 -3.97 12.21 11.88
C ARG A 117 -3.18 12.46 10.60
N THR A 118 -2.63 11.40 10.02
CA THR A 118 -1.88 11.49 8.76
C THR A 118 -2.78 11.98 7.62
N THR A 119 -4.00 11.45 7.52
CA THR A 119 -4.98 11.87 6.51
C THR A 119 -5.36 13.34 6.67
N LEU A 120 -5.63 13.79 7.90
CA LEU A 120 -5.98 15.19 8.19
C LEU A 120 -4.81 16.14 7.91
N ALA A 121 -3.58 15.73 8.20
CA ALA A 121 -2.39 16.53 7.93
C ALA A 121 -2.16 16.81 6.43
N VAL A 122 -2.68 15.96 5.54
CA VAL A 122 -2.65 16.21 4.09
C VAL A 122 -3.44 17.47 3.74
N PHE A 123 -4.65 17.61 4.30
CA PHE A 123 -5.48 18.79 4.08
C PHE A 123 -4.87 20.05 4.70
N GLU A 124 -4.30 19.93 5.89
CA GLU A 124 -3.59 21.00 6.55
C GLU A 124 -2.39 21.48 5.72
N ALA A 125 -1.53 20.56 5.29
CA ALA A 125 -0.38 20.89 4.46
C ALA A 125 -0.79 21.54 3.13
N ALA A 126 -1.85 21.05 2.50
CA ALA A 126 -2.38 21.62 1.26
C ALA A 126 -2.92 23.04 1.45
N SER A 127 -3.60 23.33 2.56
CA SER A 127 -4.17 24.65 2.86
C SER A 127 -3.10 25.66 3.27
N MET A 128 -2.09 25.23 4.02
CA MET A 128 -1.02 26.11 4.51
C MET A 128 0.14 26.27 3.53
N GLY A 129 0.29 25.39 2.56
CA GLY A 129 1.38 25.40 1.60
C GLY A 129 2.75 25.05 2.19
N HIS A 130 2.79 24.42 3.35
CA HIS A 130 4.03 23.99 4.00
C HIS A 130 3.91 22.61 4.65
N ARG A 131 5.07 22.08 5.06
CA ARG A 131 5.16 20.77 5.70
C ARG A 131 4.48 20.76 7.07
N VAL A 132 3.68 19.74 7.33
CA VAL A 132 3.12 19.40 8.65
C VAL A 132 3.92 18.24 9.25
N MET A 133 4.20 18.31 10.54
CA MET A 133 4.88 17.25 11.32
C MET A 133 3.84 16.54 12.19
N LEU A 134 3.90 15.21 12.24
CA LEU A 134 3.01 14.35 13.04
C LEU A 134 3.71 13.86 14.30
#